data_3f981d34568cb5399881f373fa3dede8
#
_entry.id   3f981d34568cb5399881f373fa3dede8
#
_cell.length_a   1.000
_cell.length_b   1.000
_cell.length_c   1.000
_cell.angle_alpha   90.00
_cell.angle_beta   90.00
_cell.angle_gamma   90.00
#
_symmetry.space_group_name_H-M   'P 1'
#
loop_
_entity.id
_entity.type
_entity.pdbx_description
1 polymer ?
#
loop_
_entity_poly.entity_id
_entity_poly.type
_entity_poly.pdbx_seq_one_letter_code
_entity_poly.pdbx_strand_id
1 'polypeptide(L)'
;MCCLLDLEVEYRPVPGARGGAFAKELFAGGKTMVPYMVDENADVAMYESDDICQYLRETYGPAQDAYDPKALWPLTFGPFQLITSTLAAIVRGLPGGQRRPDARTGNEERKPLELWGYEASPFVKPVRESLCELTLPHVVVPCSRGSPNRDRMVKETGRFQVPYLKDPNTGVALFESAEIVKYLDEVYTK
;
A
#
# COMPACT_ATOMS: atom_id res chain seq x y z
N MET A 1 0.21 6.54 7.75
CA MET A 1 0.87 7.86 7.57
C MET A 1 0.65 8.39 6.16
N CYS A 2 1.06 7.72 5.08
CA CYS A 2 0.93 8.23 3.70
C CYS A 2 -0.48 8.75 3.34
N CYS A 3 -1.54 8.02 3.69
CA CYS A 3 -2.92 8.49 3.47
C CYS A 3 -3.32 9.73 4.28
N LEU A 4 -2.70 9.96 5.45
CA LEU A 4 -2.95 11.17 6.25
C LEU A 4 -2.24 12.40 5.69
N LEU A 5 -1.11 12.19 5.06
CA LEU A 5 -0.29 13.23 4.45
C LEU A 5 -0.58 13.41 2.95
N ASP A 6 -1.56 12.66 2.42
CA ASP A 6 -1.96 12.66 1.01
C ASP A 6 -0.80 12.37 0.03
N LEU A 7 0.16 11.53 0.46
CA LEU A 7 1.32 11.16 -0.32
C LEU A 7 1.01 10.01 -1.27
N GLU A 8 1.27 10.21 -2.55
CA GLU A 8 1.29 9.12 -3.54
C GLU A 8 2.58 8.33 -3.37
N VAL A 9 2.48 7.04 -3.06
CA VAL A 9 3.62 6.18 -2.74
C VAL A 9 3.59 4.93 -3.58
N GLU A 10 4.72 4.60 -4.19
CA GLU A 10 4.91 3.32 -4.86
C GLU A 10 5.19 2.22 -3.84
N TYR A 11 4.37 1.20 -3.87
CA TYR A 11 4.56 -0.03 -3.09
C TYR A 11 5.20 -1.10 -3.95
N ARG A 12 6.31 -1.65 -3.46
CA ARG A 12 7.03 -2.80 -4.04
C ARG A 12 6.85 -3.99 -3.12
N PRO A 13 5.89 -4.89 -3.38
CA PRO A 13 5.54 -5.96 -2.47
C PRO A 13 6.66 -6.99 -2.32
N VAL A 14 6.97 -7.36 -1.06
CA VAL A 14 7.90 -8.45 -0.72
C VAL A 14 7.16 -9.46 0.17
N PRO A 15 6.22 -10.25 -0.38
CA PRO A 15 5.46 -11.19 0.41
C PRO A 15 6.37 -12.25 1.03
N GLY A 16 6.22 -12.47 2.35
CA GLY A 16 7.05 -13.40 3.11
C GLY A 16 8.50 -12.95 3.33
N ALA A 17 8.83 -11.69 3.05
CA ALA A 17 10.15 -11.06 3.26
C ALA A 17 11.36 -11.79 2.61
N ARG A 18 11.13 -12.78 1.75
CA ARG A 18 12.21 -13.64 1.19
C ARG A 18 12.09 -13.92 -0.30
N GLY A 19 11.07 -13.43 -1.00
CA GLY A 19 10.85 -13.79 -2.40
C GLY A 19 10.57 -12.59 -3.30
N GLY A 20 11.01 -12.68 -4.56
CA GLY A 20 10.75 -11.70 -5.62
C GLY A 20 11.91 -10.76 -5.91
N ALA A 21 11.80 -9.99 -7.00
CA ALA A 21 12.85 -9.07 -7.46
C ALA A 21 13.11 -7.95 -6.44
N PHE A 22 12.07 -7.45 -5.79
CA PHE A 22 12.19 -6.39 -4.78
C PHE A 22 12.88 -6.81 -3.48
N ALA A 23 13.00 -8.13 -3.22
CA ALA A 23 13.78 -8.61 -2.08
C ALA A 23 15.25 -8.20 -2.17
N LYS A 24 15.80 -8.06 -3.38
CA LYS A 24 17.18 -7.60 -3.59
C LYS A 24 17.37 -6.15 -3.15
N GLU A 25 16.39 -5.29 -3.42
CA GLU A 25 16.40 -3.88 -2.98
C GLU A 25 16.33 -3.80 -1.46
N LEU A 26 15.46 -4.60 -0.84
CA LEU A 26 15.36 -4.71 0.61
C LEU A 26 16.69 -5.14 1.24
N PHE A 27 17.37 -6.12 0.66
CA PHE A 27 18.65 -6.62 1.16
C PHE A 27 19.83 -5.65 0.93
N ALA A 28 19.74 -4.79 -0.08
CA ALA A 28 20.78 -3.78 -0.34
C ALA A 28 20.93 -2.80 0.84
N GLY A 29 19.87 -2.57 1.60
CA GLY A 29 19.92 -1.79 2.85
C GLY A 29 20.53 -2.53 4.05
N GLY A 30 20.95 -3.79 3.90
CA GLY A 30 21.65 -4.59 4.93
C GLY A 30 20.76 -5.30 5.94
N LYS A 31 19.44 -5.15 5.88
CA LYS A 31 18.50 -5.85 6.76
C LYS A 31 17.42 -6.58 5.95
N THR A 32 16.81 -7.62 6.53
CA THR A 32 15.72 -8.40 5.92
C THR A 32 14.36 -8.05 6.53
N MET A 33 14.17 -6.79 6.91
CA MET A 33 13.00 -6.33 7.63
C MET A 33 12.12 -5.46 6.75
N VAL A 34 10.82 -5.55 6.93
CA VAL A 34 9.83 -4.66 6.34
C VAL A 34 9.10 -3.90 7.46
N PRO A 35 8.69 -2.66 7.24
CA PRO A 35 8.83 -1.87 6.01
C PRO A 35 10.25 -1.32 5.79
N TYR A 36 10.61 -1.14 4.53
CA TYR A 36 11.77 -0.37 4.08
C TYR A 36 11.28 0.76 3.18
N MET A 37 11.69 1.97 3.43
CA MET A 37 11.30 3.15 2.68
C MET A 37 12.53 3.79 2.03
N VAL A 38 12.33 4.26 0.80
CA VAL A 38 13.28 5.13 0.09
C VAL A 38 12.55 6.39 -0.31
N ASP A 39 13.10 7.53 0.05
CA ASP A 39 12.65 8.85 -0.39
C ASP A 39 13.71 9.44 -1.32
N GLU A 40 13.45 9.34 -2.61
CA GLU A 40 14.36 9.83 -3.64
C GLU A 40 14.46 11.38 -3.66
N ASN A 41 13.45 12.10 -3.14
CA ASN A 41 13.49 13.56 -3.09
C ASN A 41 14.50 14.09 -2.07
N ALA A 42 14.73 13.33 -1.01
CA ALA A 42 15.63 13.72 0.08
C ALA A 42 16.88 12.85 0.17
N ASP A 43 17.05 11.86 -0.72
CA ASP A 43 18.12 10.85 -0.70
C ASP A 43 18.19 10.13 0.67
N VAL A 44 17.03 9.74 1.19
CA VAL A 44 16.88 9.07 2.48
C VAL A 44 16.36 7.65 2.29
N ALA A 45 17.02 6.70 2.95
CA ALA A 45 16.57 5.32 2.99
C ALA A 45 16.56 4.82 4.45
N MET A 46 15.45 4.20 4.88
CA MET A 46 15.31 3.79 6.28
C MET A 46 14.40 2.57 6.48
N TYR A 47 14.63 1.91 7.58
CA TYR A 47 13.76 0.86 8.13
C TYR A 47 13.02 1.41 9.36
N GLU A 48 12.24 0.56 9.98
CA GLU A 48 11.43 0.79 11.18
C GLU A 48 10.21 1.68 10.94
N SER A 49 9.04 1.09 11.15
CA SER A 49 7.76 1.74 10.86
C SER A 49 7.54 3.04 11.64
N ASP A 50 8.02 3.09 12.88
CA ASP A 50 7.87 4.29 13.73
C ASP A 50 8.76 5.43 13.25
N ASP A 51 10.02 5.11 12.90
CA ASP A 51 10.98 6.08 12.37
C ASP A 51 10.52 6.62 11.01
N ILE A 52 10.03 5.73 10.12
CA ILE A 52 9.43 6.11 8.84
C ILE A 52 8.23 7.06 9.07
N CYS A 53 7.34 6.72 9.99
CA CYS A 53 6.18 7.57 10.29
C CYS A 53 6.57 8.92 10.87
N GLN A 54 7.61 8.97 11.69
CA GLN A 54 8.13 10.22 12.24
C GLN A 54 8.76 11.07 11.13
N TYR A 55 9.64 10.50 10.32
CA TYR A 55 10.28 11.16 9.19
C TYR A 55 9.25 11.75 8.22
N LEU A 56 8.26 10.97 7.80
CA LEU A 56 7.22 11.44 6.88
C LEU A 56 6.42 12.61 7.46
N ARG A 57 6.16 12.60 8.78
CA ARG A 57 5.47 13.71 9.45
C ARG A 57 6.32 14.96 9.48
N GLU A 58 7.61 14.83 9.80
CA GLU A 58 8.53 15.97 9.90
C GLU A 58 8.82 16.58 8.53
N THR A 59 8.91 15.75 7.49
CA THR A 59 9.27 16.19 6.14
C THR A 59 8.08 16.70 5.33
N TYR A 60 6.94 16.00 5.41
CA TYR A 60 5.77 16.23 4.56
C TYR A 60 4.51 16.65 5.33
N GLY A 61 4.58 16.67 6.66
CA GLY A 61 3.46 17.08 7.49
C GLY A 61 3.28 18.60 7.54
N PRO A 62 2.09 19.09 7.92
CA PRO A 62 1.89 20.50 8.21
C PRO A 62 2.79 20.94 9.36
N ALA A 63 3.29 22.18 9.28
CA ALA A 63 4.11 22.77 10.33
C ALA A 63 3.39 22.68 11.69
N GLN A 64 4.06 22.06 12.63
CA GLN A 64 3.77 21.86 14.05
C GLN A 64 2.31 21.94 14.54
N ASP A 65 1.91 20.93 15.29
CA ASP A 65 0.78 20.85 16.24
C ASP A 65 -0.62 20.44 15.73
N ALA A 66 -0.85 20.19 14.44
CA ALA A 66 -2.22 19.97 14.00
C ALA A 66 -2.82 18.59 14.32
N TYR A 67 -2.02 17.54 14.54
CA TYR A 67 -2.56 16.20 14.76
C TYR A 67 -1.53 15.20 15.30
N ASP A 68 -1.65 14.82 16.57
CA ASP A 68 -0.96 13.65 17.13
C ASP A 68 -1.91 12.45 17.16
N PRO A 69 -1.74 11.46 16.27
CA PRO A 69 -2.58 10.25 16.30
C PRO A 69 -2.48 9.48 17.61
N LYS A 70 -1.38 9.63 18.34
CA LYS A 70 -1.17 8.97 19.64
C LYS A 70 -2.03 9.58 20.75
N ALA A 71 -2.40 10.85 20.64
CA ALA A 71 -3.22 11.53 21.63
C ALA A 71 -4.70 11.09 21.63
N LEU A 72 -5.19 10.52 20.52
CA LEU A 72 -6.61 10.22 20.32
C LEU A 72 -7.02 8.78 20.68
N TRP A 73 -6.04 7.84 20.86
CA TRP A 73 -6.38 6.43 21.06
C TRP A 73 -5.47 5.74 22.09
N PRO A 74 -5.95 5.51 23.32
CA PRO A 74 -5.23 4.65 24.27
C PRO A 74 -5.00 3.22 23.75
N LEU A 75 -5.68 2.84 22.65
CA LEU A 75 -5.55 1.54 21.98
C LEU A 75 -4.35 1.48 20.98
N THR A 76 -3.67 2.58 20.71
CA THR A 76 -2.41 2.60 19.94
C THR A 76 -1.19 2.26 20.79
N PHE A 77 -1.40 1.82 22.03
CA PHE A 77 -0.33 1.27 22.86
C PHE A 77 0.29 0.05 22.17
N GLY A 78 1.58 0.16 21.82
CA GLY A 78 2.28 -0.73 20.90
C GLY A 78 2.04 -2.24 21.09
N PRO A 79 2.15 -2.82 22.31
CA PRO A 79 1.88 -4.25 22.53
C PRO A 79 0.43 -4.65 22.22
N PHE A 80 -0.53 -3.83 22.58
CA PHE A 80 -1.94 -4.12 22.34
C PHE A 80 -2.28 -4.05 20.85
N GLN A 81 -1.77 -3.06 20.13
CA GLN A 81 -1.93 -2.93 18.70
C GLN A 81 -1.30 -4.12 17.96
N LEU A 82 -0.11 -4.54 18.37
CA LEU A 82 0.58 -5.68 17.78
C LEU A 82 -0.24 -6.97 17.97
N ILE A 83 -0.74 -7.24 19.18
CA ILE A 83 -1.54 -8.43 19.47
C ILE A 83 -2.85 -8.42 18.68
N THR A 84 -3.58 -7.32 18.68
CA THR A 84 -4.89 -7.24 18.01
C THR A 84 -4.77 -7.28 16.49
N SER A 85 -3.79 -6.62 15.90
CA SER A 85 -3.54 -6.66 14.45
C SER A 85 -3.07 -8.03 14.00
N THR A 86 -2.19 -8.67 14.77
CA THR A 86 -1.71 -10.04 14.49
C THR A 86 -2.85 -11.05 14.57
N LEU A 87 -3.67 -10.99 15.63
CA LEU A 87 -4.83 -11.86 15.77
C LEU A 87 -5.84 -11.67 14.64
N ALA A 88 -6.13 -10.43 14.27
CA ALA A 88 -7.01 -10.14 13.14
C ALA A 88 -6.45 -10.67 11.80
N ALA A 89 -5.15 -10.58 11.59
CA ALA A 89 -4.50 -11.13 10.41
C ALA A 89 -4.55 -12.67 10.39
N ILE A 90 -4.33 -13.33 11.52
CA ILE A 90 -4.40 -14.81 11.65
C ILE A 90 -5.83 -15.30 11.37
N VAL A 91 -6.83 -14.66 11.98
CA VAL A 91 -8.25 -15.04 11.78
C VAL A 91 -8.66 -14.93 10.31
N ARG A 92 -8.07 -14.00 9.56
CA ARG A 92 -8.32 -13.83 8.13
C ARG A 92 -7.45 -14.74 7.25
N GLY A 93 -6.62 -15.61 7.79
CA GLY A 93 -5.75 -16.51 7.03
C GLY A 93 -4.48 -15.86 6.49
N LEU A 94 -4.02 -14.76 7.10
CA LEU A 94 -2.80 -14.02 6.72
C LEU A 94 -2.77 -13.58 5.24
N PRO A 95 -3.86 -13.00 4.69
CA PRO A 95 -3.90 -12.59 3.29
C PRO A 95 -2.81 -11.54 3.01
N GLY A 96 -2.23 -11.61 1.80
CA GLY A 96 -1.11 -10.75 1.41
C GLY A 96 0.24 -11.16 2.00
N GLY A 97 0.29 -12.16 2.88
CA GLY A 97 1.52 -12.58 3.57
C GLY A 97 2.43 -13.50 2.75
N GLN A 98 1.92 -14.09 1.68
CA GLN A 98 2.68 -15.04 0.86
C GLN A 98 2.43 -14.78 -0.63
N ARG A 99 3.45 -15.00 -1.45
CA ARG A 99 3.29 -15.00 -2.89
C ARG A 99 2.41 -16.16 -3.33
N ARG A 100 1.45 -15.91 -4.20
CA ARG A 100 0.61 -16.95 -4.80
C ARG A 100 1.45 -17.85 -5.72
N PRO A 101 1.26 -19.17 -5.64
CA PRO A 101 1.99 -20.12 -6.49
C PRO A 101 1.71 -19.97 -7.98
N ASP A 102 0.50 -19.51 -8.32
CA ASP A 102 0.02 -19.25 -9.66
C ASP A 102 0.35 -17.84 -10.18
N ALA A 103 0.94 -16.96 -9.37
CA ALA A 103 1.40 -15.64 -9.82
C ALA A 103 2.39 -15.78 -10.98
N ARG A 104 2.19 -15.00 -12.05
CA ARG A 104 3.11 -15.01 -13.20
C ARG A 104 4.50 -14.57 -12.78
N THR A 105 5.50 -15.13 -13.39
CA THR A 105 6.89 -14.65 -13.28
C THR A 105 7.03 -13.32 -14.03
N GLY A 106 7.81 -12.39 -13.47
CA GLY A 106 8.02 -11.06 -14.05
C GLY A 106 6.89 -10.06 -13.77
N ASN A 107 5.95 -10.38 -12.86
CA ASN A 107 4.97 -9.39 -12.42
C ASN A 107 5.64 -8.18 -11.79
N GLU A 108 6.73 -8.39 -11.08
CA GLU A 108 7.56 -7.37 -10.44
C GLU A 108 8.28 -6.42 -11.43
N GLU A 109 8.43 -6.81 -12.68
CA GLU A 109 9.08 -6.00 -13.74
C GLU A 109 8.08 -5.10 -14.50
N ARG A 110 6.80 -5.20 -14.16
CA ARG A 110 5.76 -4.44 -14.83
C ARG A 110 5.74 -2.98 -14.36
N LYS A 111 5.15 -2.13 -15.19
CA LYS A 111 4.85 -0.75 -14.78
C LYS A 111 3.94 -0.78 -13.56
N PRO A 112 4.19 0.06 -12.55
CA PRO A 112 3.32 0.11 -11.37
C PRO A 112 1.86 0.37 -11.75
N LEU A 113 0.95 -0.40 -11.16
CA LEU A 113 -0.48 -0.15 -11.28
C LEU A 113 -0.86 1.04 -10.39
N GLU A 114 -1.94 1.73 -10.71
CA GLU A 114 -2.41 2.88 -9.93
C GLU A 114 -3.67 2.50 -9.17
N LEU A 115 -3.58 2.46 -7.84
CA LEU A 115 -4.71 2.11 -6.96
C LEU A 115 -5.17 3.35 -6.19
N TRP A 116 -6.36 3.81 -6.50
CA TRP A 116 -7.02 4.92 -5.79
C TRP A 116 -7.82 4.39 -4.62
N GLY A 117 -7.49 4.88 -3.43
CA GLY A 117 -8.13 4.39 -2.23
C GLY A 117 -7.61 5.01 -0.94
N TYR A 118 -8.03 4.46 0.19
CA TYR A 118 -7.52 4.84 1.50
C TYR A 118 -7.48 3.62 2.42
N GLU A 119 -6.57 3.63 3.39
CA GLU A 119 -6.21 2.48 4.22
C GLU A 119 -7.38 1.92 5.03
N ALA A 120 -8.28 2.78 5.53
CA ALA A 120 -9.42 2.37 6.34
C ALA A 120 -10.57 1.76 5.52
N SER A 121 -10.50 1.77 4.19
CA SER A 121 -11.56 1.21 3.35
C SER A 121 -11.54 -0.32 3.34
N PRO A 122 -12.62 -0.98 3.77
CA PRO A 122 -12.71 -2.44 3.71
C PRO A 122 -12.71 -2.99 2.28
N PHE A 123 -13.08 -2.17 1.30
CA PHE A 123 -13.12 -2.53 -0.12
C PHE A 123 -11.75 -2.39 -0.81
N VAL A 124 -10.90 -1.50 -0.36
CA VAL A 124 -9.53 -1.31 -0.89
C VAL A 124 -8.62 -2.44 -0.42
N LYS A 125 -8.86 -2.94 0.80
CA LYS A 125 -7.99 -3.92 1.43
C LYS A 125 -7.83 -5.23 0.64
N PRO A 126 -8.88 -5.91 0.13
CA PRO A 126 -8.73 -7.12 -0.68
C PRO A 126 -7.91 -6.89 -1.96
N VAL A 127 -8.05 -5.73 -2.57
CA VAL A 127 -7.26 -5.38 -3.78
C VAL A 127 -5.78 -5.25 -3.44
N ARG A 128 -5.43 -4.59 -2.34
CA ARG A 128 -4.04 -4.48 -1.88
C ARG A 128 -3.43 -5.84 -1.52
N GLU A 129 -4.22 -6.70 -0.89
CA GLU A 129 -3.81 -8.07 -0.56
C GLU A 129 -3.49 -8.84 -1.84
N SER A 130 -4.37 -8.79 -2.86
CA SER A 130 -4.16 -9.43 -4.16
C SER A 130 -2.92 -8.87 -4.89
N LEU A 131 -2.74 -7.55 -4.93
CA LEU A 131 -1.56 -6.92 -5.51
C LEU A 131 -0.27 -7.39 -4.82
N CYS A 132 -0.30 -7.54 -3.50
CA CYS A 132 0.83 -8.03 -2.72
C CYS A 132 1.15 -9.50 -3.04
N GLU A 133 0.13 -10.37 -3.04
CA GLU A 133 0.28 -11.80 -3.32
C GLU A 133 0.75 -12.07 -4.75
N LEU A 134 0.35 -11.24 -5.70
CA LEU A 134 0.78 -11.31 -7.10
C LEU A 134 2.13 -10.61 -7.36
N THR A 135 2.74 -10.00 -6.34
CA THR A 135 4.00 -9.23 -6.43
C THR A 135 3.96 -8.09 -7.45
N LEU A 136 2.81 -7.44 -7.57
CA LEU A 136 2.59 -6.34 -8.51
C LEU A 136 3.00 -5.00 -7.88
N PRO A 137 3.96 -4.27 -8.47
CA PRO A 137 4.25 -2.92 -8.03
C PRO A 137 3.04 -2.02 -8.28
N HIS A 138 2.75 -1.14 -7.32
CA HIS A 138 1.60 -0.25 -7.46
C HIS A 138 1.78 1.05 -6.70
N VAL A 139 1.29 2.12 -7.28
CA VAL A 139 1.17 3.43 -6.63
C VAL A 139 -0.19 3.52 -5.96
N VAL A 140 -0.21 3.82 -4.69
CA VAL A 140 -1.44 4.17 -3.98
C VAL A 140 -1.66 5.67 -4.06
N VAL A 141 -2.80 6.06 -4.65
CA VAL A 141 -3.28 7.43 -4.69
C VAL A 141 -4.28 7.62 -3.55
N PRO A 142 -3.90 8.37 -2.51
CA PRO A 142 -4.77 8.56 -1.34
C PRO A 142 -6.07 9.28 -1.70
N CYS A 143 -7.19 8.77 -1.21
CA CYS A 143 -8.52 9.34 -1.38
C CYS A 143 -9.25 9.47 -0.04
N SER A 144 -8.52 9.79 1.02
CA SER A 144 -9.08 10.02 2.35
C SER A 144 -10.06 11.21 2.35
N ARG A 145 -10.88 11.32 3.38
CA ARG A 145 -11.79 12.45 3.50
C ARG A 145 -10.99 13.76 3.57
N GLY A 146 -11.28 14.69 2.65
CA GLY A 146 -10.56 15.97 2.54
C GLY A 146 -9.40 15.94 1.53
N SER A 147 -9.04 14.78 0.98
CA SER A 147 -8.01 14.71 -0.08
C SER A 147 -8.50 15.36 -1.38
N PRO A 148 -7.68 16.20 -2.04
CA PRO A 148 -7.97 16.76 -3.35
C PRO A 148 -8.04 15.69 -4.46
N ASN A 149 -7.48 14.51 -4.22
CA ASN A 149 -7.57 13.38 -5.14
C ASN A 149 -9.01 12.91 -5.37
N ARG A 150 -9.94 13.18 -4.44
CA ARG A 150 -11.37 12.91 -4.67
C ARG A 150 -11.92 13.72 -5.83
N ASP A 151 -11.62 15.02 -5.87
CA ASP A 151 -12.05 15.90 -6.95
C ASP A 151 -11.36 15.53 -8.26
N ARG A 152 -10.08 15.14 -8.21
CA ARG A 152 -9.34 14.61 -9.36
C ARG A 152 -10.01 13.37 -9.92
N MET A 153 -10.41 12.41 -9.06
CA MET A 153 -11.14 11.22 -9.47
C MET A 153 -12.47 11.56 -10.12
N VAL A 154 -13.27 12.45 -9.50
CA VAL A 154 -14.57 12.85 -10.06
C VAL A 154 -14.41 13.52 -11.43
N LYS A 155 -13.40 14.39 -11.60
CA LYS A 155 -13.10 15.00 -12.90
C LYS A 155 -12.73 13.97 -13.96
N GLU A 156 -11.98 12.95 -13.59
CA GLU A 156 -11.51 11.92 -14.51
C GLU A 156 -12.59 10.89 -14.85
N THR A 157 -13.38 10.47 -13.87
CA THR A 157 -14.28 9.29 -13.99
C THR A 157 -15.76 9.63 -13.93
N GLY A 158 -16.10 10.89 -13.60
CA GLY A 158 -17.47 11.34 -13.38
C GLY A 158 -18.07 10.96 -12.03
N ARG A 159 -17.36 10.20 -11.18
CA ARG A 159 -17.84 9.78 -9.85
C ARG A 159 -16.71 9.56 -8.86
N PHE A 160 -17.03 9.63 -7.57
CA PHE A 160 -16.13 9.18 -6.51
C PHE A 160 -16.54 7.80 -6.02
N GLN A 161 -15.66 6.83 -6.25
CA GLN A 161 -15.83 5.47 -5.75
C GLN A 161 -14.47 4.80 -5.58
N VAL A 162 -14.23 4.17 -4.44
CA VAL A 162 -12.98 3.43 -4.16
C VAL A 162 -13.31 1.98 -3.78
N PRO A 163 -12.47 1.01 -4.19
CA PRO A 163 -11.25 1.16 -4.98
C PRO A 163 -11.50 1.49 -6.45
N TYR A 164 -10.54 2.21 -7.04
CA TYR A 164 -10.41 2.37 -8.49
C TYR A 164 -9.00 1.99 -8.88
N LEU A 165 -8.86 1.08 -9.84
CA LEU A 165 -7.58 0.59 -10.34
C LEU A 165 -7.39 1.03 -11.78
N LYS A 166 -6.19 1.50 -12.10
CA LYS A 166 -5.71 1.69 -13.47
C LYS A 166 -4.50 0.80 -13.70
N ASP A 167 -4.50 0.12 -14.81
CA ASP A 167 -3.39 -0.74 -15.24
C ASP A 167 -2.75 -0.19 -16.51
N PRO A 168 -1.57 0.46 -16.38
CA PRO A 168 -0.86 1.00 -17.54
C PRO A 168 -0.25 -0.07 -18.45
N ASN A 169 -0.21 -1.34 -18.01
CA ASN A 169 0.32 -2.45 -18.82
C ASN A 169 -0.70 -2.95 -19.84
N THR A 170 -1.99 -2.81 -19.55
CA THR A 170 -3.08 -3.27 -20.41
C THR A 170 -3.99 -2.15 -20.91
N GLY A 171 -3.90 -0.97 -20.28
CA GLY A 171 -4.79 0.16 -20.54
C GLY A 171 -6.18 0.02 -19.89
N VAL A 172 -6.38 -0.97 -19.03
CA VAL A 172 -7.65 -1.21 -18.34
C VAL A 172 -7.76 -0.30 -17.12
N ALA A 173 -8.97 0.23 -16.89
CA ALA A 173 -9.32 0.97 -15.69
C ALA A 173 -10.70 0.53 -15.20
N LEU A 174 -10.82 0.18 -13.92
CA LEU A 174 -12.04 -0.40 -13.37
C LEU A 174 -12.25 -0.09 -11.89
N PHE A 175 -13.52 -0.14 -11.52
CA PHE A 175 -14.00 -0.02 -10.15
C PHE A 175 -14.41 -1.39 -9.60
N GLU A 176 -14.87 -1.42 -8.36
CA GLU A 176 -15.35 -2.57 -7.61
C GLU A 176 -14.28 -3.59 -7.25
N SER A 177 -14.11 -3.79 -5.94
CA SER A 177 -13.07 -4.66 -5.42
C SER A 177 -13.12 -6.09 -5.97
N ALA A 178 -14.31 -6.65 -6.13
CA ALA A 178 -14.48 -8.00 -6.67
C ALA A 178 -14.07 -8.08 -8.15
N GLU A 179 -14.45 -7.10 -8.96
CA GLU A 179 -14.08 -7.04 -10.36
C GLU A 179 -12.58 -6.78 -10.54
N ILE A 180 -12.01 -5.93 -9.70
CA ILE A 180 -10.56 -5.68 -9.70
C ILE A 180 -9.79 -6.96 -9.36
N VAL A 181 -10.16 -7.66 -8.29
CA VAL A 181 -9.49 -8.91 -7.89
C VAL A 181 -9.62 -9.96 -9.00
N LYS A 182 -10.79 -10.13 -9.56
CA LYS A 182 -11.04 -11.03 -10.71
C LYS A 182 -10.14 -10.67 -11.90
N TYR A 183 -10.08 -9.39 -12.27
CA TYR A 183 -9.22 -8.91 -13.34
C TYR A 183 -7.73 -9.22 -13.06
N LEU A 184 -7.26 -8.95 -11.84
CA LEU A 184 -5.89 -9.25 -11.46
C LEU A 184 -5.58 -10.74 -11.55
N ASP A 185 -6.54 -11.59 -11.18
CA ASP A 185 -6.42 -13.04 -11.31
C ASP A 185 -6.35 -13.47 -12.79
N GLU A 186 -7.20 -12.96 -13.65
CA GLU A 186 -7.22 -13.32 -15.08
C GLU A 186 -5.93 -12.88 -15.81
N VAL A 187 -5.39 -11.72 -15.46
CA VAL A 187 -4.26 -11.11 -16.18
C VAL A 187 -2.90 -11.54 -15.62
N TYR A 188 -2.77 -11.70 -14.31
CA TYR A 188 -1.51 -11.82 -13.61
C TYR A 188 -1.26 -13.20 -12.97
N THR A 189 -2.14 -14.18 -13.20
CA THR A 189 -1.90 -15.59 -12.87
C THR A 189 -1.66 -16.44 -14.13
N LYS A 190 -1.14 -17.66 -13.92
CA LYS A 190 -0.86 -18.64 -14.98
C LYS A 190 -2.16 -19.30 -15.43
#